data_5c5460290ad19a98a165b8b337ff2f93
#
_entry.id   5c5460290ad19a98a165b8b337ff2f93
#
_cell.length_a   1.000
_cell.length_b   1.000
_cell.length_c   1.000
_cell.angle_alpha   90.00
_cell.angle_beta   90.00
_cell.angle_gamma   90.00
#
_symmetry.space_group_name_H-M   'P 1'
#
loop_
_entity.id
_entity.type
_entity.pdbx_description
1 polymer ?
#
loop_
_entity_poly.entity_id
_entity_poly.type
_entity_poly.pdbx_seq_one_letter_code
_entity_poly.pdbx_strand_id
1 'polypeptide(L)' 'MSQELHQLAQGKGPMAQRAQYALQVTGAFQAGQISQSEYNELLQDLIRTDILESEADDVQFKTMLVYGVSALIKIV' A
#
# COMPACT_ATOMS: atom_id res chain seq x y z
N MET A 1 13.22 -0.83 1.30
CA MET A 1 11.85 -1.21 1.53
C MET A 1 11.21 -0.34 2.55
N SER A 2 9.95 -0.17 2.43
CA SER A 2 9.24 0.84 3.20
C SER A 2 9.02 0.40 4.63
N GLN A 3 9.73 1.03 5.57
CA GLN A 3 9.49 0.81 6.99
C GLN A 3 8.09 1.29 7.39
N GLU A 4 7.62 2.33 6.72
CA GLU A 4 6.30 2.89 6.98
C GLU A 4 5.20 1.87 6.74
N LEU A 5 5.31 1.11 5.65
CA LEU A 5 4.32 0.07 5.36
C LEU A 5 4.39 -1.06 6.36
N HIS A 6 5.59 -1.48 6.75
CA HIS A 6 5.75 -2.55 7.75
C HIS A 6 5.17 -2.14 9.09
N GLN A 7 5.45 -0.92 9.53
CA GLN A 7 4.93 -0.42 10.79
C GLN A 7 3.41 -0.32 10.75
N LEU A 8 2.87 0.20 9.65
CA LEU A 8 1.42 0.35 9.49
C LEU A 8 0.74 -1.01 9.46
N ALA A 9 1.34 -1.99 8.78
CA ALA A 9 0.78 -3.33 8.66
C ALA A 9 0.70 -4.07 9.99
N GLN A 10 1.52 -3.69 10.96
CA GLN A 10 1.49 -4.29 12.29
C GLN A 10 0.36 -3.74 13.15
N GLY A 11 -0.27 -2.66 12.72
CA GLY A 11 -1.37 -2.06 13.45
C GLY A 11 -2.69 -2.74 13.16
N LYS A 12 -3.77 -2.03 13.47
CA LYS A 12 -5.14 -2.52 13.27
C LYS A 12 -5.93 -1.49 12.46
N GLY A 13 -6.99 -1.97 11.82
CA GLY A 13 -7.91 -1.11 11.09
C GLY A 13 -7.69 -1.14 9.59
N PRO A 14 -8.48 -0.34 8.83
CA PRO A 14 -8.46 -0.39 7.37
C PRO A 14 -7.11 -0.06 6.76
N MET A 15 -6.40 0.92 7.32
CA MET A 15 -5.11 1.31 6.78
C MET A 15 -4.06 0.22 6.97
N ALA A 16 -4.09 -0.47 8.11
CA ALA A 16 -3.18 -1.60 8.36
C ALA A 16 -3.45 -2.73 7.38
N GLN A 17 -4.71 -3.02 7.09
CA GLN A 17 -5.07 -4.05 6.11
C GLN A 17 -4.57 -3.70 4.72
N ARG A 18 -4.68 -2.44 4.32
CA ARG A 18 -4.18 -1.98 3.04
C ARG A 18 -2.66 -2.10 2.94
N ALA A 19 -1.95 -1.78 4.03
CA ALA A 19 -0.50 -1.94 4.08
C ALA A 19 -0.10 -3.41 3.95
N GLN A 20 -0.81 -4.30 4.61
CA GLN A 20 -0.57 -5.74 4.50
C GLN A 20 -0.77 -6.22 3.07
N TYR A 21 -1.82 -5.75 2.40
CA TYR A 21 -2.08 -6.10 1.02
C TYR A 21 -0.96 -5.59 0.10
N ALA A 22 -0.49 -4.37 0.31
CA ALA A 22 0.61 -3.82 -0.46
C ALA A 22 1.87 -4.69 -0.36
N LEU A 23 2.16 -5.16 0.84
CA LEU A 23 3.31 -6.05 1.05
C LEU A 23 3.12 -7.39 0.36
N GLN A 24 1.91 -7.95 0.37
CA GLN A 24 1.60 -9.19 -0.34
C GLN A 24 1.76 -9.02 -1.85
N VAL A 25 1.27 -7.92 -2.38
CA VAL A 25 1.37 -7.63 -3.81
C VAL A 25 2.83 -7.48 -4.22
N THR A 26 3.63 -6.82 -3.39
CA THR A 26 5.06 -6.67 -3.62
C THR A 26 5.75 -8.03 -3.68
N GLY A 27 5.40 -8.93 -2.76
CA GLY A 27 5.94 -10.28 -2.76
C GLY A 27 5.59 -11.06 -4.02
N ALA A 28 4.34 -10.93 -4.48
CA ALA A 28 3.90 -11.59 -5.71
C ALA A 28 4.65 -11.07 -6.92
N PHE A 29 4.89 -9.76 -6.97
CA PHE A 29 5.65 -9.16 -8.06
C PHE A 29 7.11 -9.66 -8.06
N GLN A 30 7.73 -9.70 -6.89
CA GLN A 30 9.11 -10.20 -6.77
C GLN A 30 9.23 -11.67 -7.15
N ALA A 31 8.18 -12.44 -6.91
CA ALA A 31 8.13 -13.86 -7.28
C ALA A 31 7.78 -14.09 -8.76
N GLY A 32 7.49 -13.03 -9.50
CA GLY A 32 7.14 -13.15 -10.91
C GLY A 32 5.71 -13.59 -11.17
N GLN A 33 4.83 -13.52 -10.17
CA GLN A 33 3.46 -13.98 -10.31
C GLN A 33 2.55 -12.95 -10.97
N ILE A 34 2.93 -11.68 -10.92
CA ILE A 34 2.19 -10.60 -11.57
C ILE A 34 3.15 -9.72 -12.36
N SER A 35 2.63 -9.05 -13.38
CA SER A 35 3.41 -8.13 -14.20
C SER A 35 3.64 -6.81 -13.49
N GLN A 36 4.58 -6.01 -14.02
CA GLN A 36 4.84 -4.67 -13.51
C GLN A 36 3.59 -3.79 -13.63
N SER A 37 2.87 -3.89 -14.75
CA SER A 37 1.64 -3.12 -14.94
C SER A 37 0.60 -3.46 -13.89
N GLU A 38 0.40 -4.75 -13.62
CA GLU A 38 -0.54 -5.20 -12.61
C GLU A 38 -0.11 -4.72 -11.23
N TYR A 39 1.16 -4.80 -10.93
CA TYR A 39 1.70 -4.36 -9.66
C TYR A 39 1.40 -2.87 -9.42
N ASN A 40 1.71 -2.04 -10.42
CA ASN A 40 1.48 -0.61 -10.32
C ASN A 40 -0.01 -0.28 -10.16
N GLU A 41 -0.86 -0.96 -10.93
CA GLU A 41 -2.31 -0.77 -10.86
C GLU A 41 -2.86 -1.10 -9.48
N LEU A 42 -2.46 -2.24 -8.93
CA LEU A 42 -2.93 -2.68 -7.63
C LEU A 42 -2.50 -1.72 -6.52
N LEU A 43 -1.27 -1.22 -6.60
CA LEU A 43 -0.77 -0.27 -5.62
C LEU A 43 -1.50 1.07 -5.72
N GLN A 44 -1.75 1.55 -6.93
CA GLN A 44 -2.47 2.80 -7.13
C GLN A 44 -3.89 2.71 -6.58
N ASP A 45 -4.55 1.57 -6.74
CA ASP A 45 -5.89 1.37 -6.21
C ASP A 45 -5.91 1.45 -4.68
N LEU A 46 -4.84 1.02 -4.03
CA LEU A 46 -4.76 1.06 -2.58
C LEU A 46 -4.75 2.49 -2.02
N ILE A 47 -4.27 3.45 -2.80
CA ILE A 47 -4.12 4.83 -2.33
C ILE A 47 -5.07 5.80 -3.03
N ARG A 48 -6.13 5.29 -3.65
CA ARG A 48 -7.12 6.16 -4.27
C ARG A 48 -7.81 7.00 -3.19
N THR A 49 -7.91 8.29 -3.47
CA THR A 49 -8.41 9.26 -2.50
C THR A 49 -9.84 8.95 -2.05
N ASP A 50 -10.71 8.58 -2.99
CA ASP A 50 -12.10 8.29 -2.67
C ASP A 50 -12.24 7.12 -1.69
N ILE A 51 -11.40 6.11 -1.84
CA ILE A 51 -11.40 4.95 -0.94
C ILE A 51 -10.86 5.36 0.43
N LEU A 52 -9.75 6.11 0.46
CA LEU A 52 -9.14 6.52 1.71
C LEU A 52 -10.06 7.42 2.52
N GLU A 53 -10.79 8.30 1.86
CA GLU A 53 -11.72 9.20 2.54
C GLU A 53 -12.87 8.45 3.18
N SER A 54 -13.31 7.35 2.58
CA SER A 54 -14.46 6.61 3.09
C SER A 54 -14.09 5.65 4.22
N GLU A 55 -12.82 5.29 4.37
CA GLU A 55 -12.44 4.19 5.27
C GLU A 55 -11.74 4.61 6.56
N ALA A 56 -11.11 5.77 6.60
CA ALA A 56 -10.28 6.10 7.75
C ALA A 56 -10.36 7.56 8.13
N ASP A 57 -10.40 7.78 9.43
CA ASP A 57 -10.39 9.12 10.01
C ASP A 57 -8.98 9.60 10.33
N ASP A 58 -8.02 8.69 10.43
CA ASP A 58 -6.68 9.04 10.87
C ASP A 58 -5.82 9.52 9.70
N VAL A 59 -5.60 10.83 9.65
CA VAL A 59 -4.83 11.46 8.60
C VAL A 59 -3.38 10.98 8.59
N GLN A 60 -2.83 10.71 9.77
CA GLN A 60 -1.45 10.25 9.89
C GLN A 60 -1.25 8.89 9.22
N PHE A 61 -2.18 7.96 9.46
CA PHE A 61 -2.11 6.63 8.86
C PHE A 61 -2.31 6.69 7.36
N LYS A 62 -3.23 7.53 6.90
CA LYS A 62 -3.43 7.75 5.46
C LYS A 62 -2.14 8.25 4.81
N THR A 63 -1.49 9.23 5.44
CA THR A 63 -0.25 9.79 4.92
C THR A 63 0.85 8.74 4.86
N MET A 64 0.98 7.91 5.90
CA MET A 64 1.96 6.83 5.92
C MET A 64 1.71 5.82 4.80
N LEU A 65 0.46 5.46 4.58
CA LEU A 65 0.10 4.52 3.52
C LEU A 65 0.45 5.08 2.14
N VAL A 66 0.02 6.31 1.87
CA VAL A 66 0.28 6.95 0.58
C VAL A 66 1.79 7.06 0.34
N TYR A 67 2.53 7.50 1.35
CA TYR A 67 3.97 7.65 1.24
C TYR A 67 4.65 6.32 0.93
N GLY A 68 4.32 5.29 1.70
CA GLY A 68 4.94 3.99 1.53
C GLY A 68 4.61 3.34 0.19
N VAL A 69 3.34 3.38 -0.21
CA VAL A 69 2.92 2.79 -1.49
C VAL A 69 3.50 3.57 -2.66
N SER A 70 3.52 4.89 -2.57
CA SER A 70 4.10 5.73 -3.64
C SER A 70 5.58 5.42 -3.84
N ALA A 71 6.31 5.16 -2.76
CA ALA A 71 7.72 4.79 -2.84
C ALA A 71 7.89 3.46 -3.59
N LEU A 72 7.01 2.49 -3.37
CA LEU A 72 7.04 1.23 -4.08
C LEU A 72 6.79 1.41 -5.58
N ILE A 73 5.83 2.25 -5.93
CA ILE A 73 5.52 2.53 -7.34
C ILE A 73 6.72 3.15 -8.04
N LYS A 74 7.44 4.05 -7.37
CA LYS A 74 8.59 4.73 -7.96
C LYS A 74 9.77 3.81 -8.22
N ILE A 75 9.92 2.78 -7.43
CA ILE A 75 11.02 1.83 -7.59
C ILE A 75 10.85 1.00 -8.87
N VAL A 76 9.63 0.82 -9.27
CA VAL A 76 9.28 0.04 -10.45
C VAL A 76 9.13 0.93 -11.67
#